data_f09f11d9437adef388572cd0bbb5252c
#
_entry.id   f09f11d9437adef388572cd0bbb5252c
#
_cell.length_a   1.000
_cell.length_b   1.000
_cell.length_c   1.000
_cell.angle_alpha   90.00
_cell.angle_beta   90.00
_cell.angle_gamma   90.00
#
_symmetry.space_group_name_H-M   'P 1'
#
loop_
_entity.id
_entity.type
_entity.pdbx_description
1 polymer ?
#
loop_
_entity_poly.entity_id
_entity_poly.type
_entity_poly.pdbx_seq_one_letter_code
_entity_poly.pdbx_strand_id
1 'polypeptide(L)'
;MPFDDTGGGGAGRRPSRNVLGQALLACSVAPITGFFRNGCCDTGPQDLGSHTVCAVMTADFLAFSLAVGNDLSTPMPEFGFPGLKPGDRWCLCAPRWQQALAAGHAPQVVLRASHEGALQYCDLEDLKRFAVESD
;
A
#
# COMPACT_ATOMS: atom_id res chain seq x y z
N MET A 1 14.60 17.62 20.57
CA MET A 1 14.68 17.53 20.20
C MET A 1 14.59 17.56 19.74
N PRO A 2 14.62 17.62 19.75
CA PRO A 2 14.51 17.47 19.17
C PRO A 2 14.40 16.91 18.76
N PHE A 3 14.31 16.50 18.92
CA PHE A 3 14.19 15.91 18.59
C PHE A 3 14.34 15.50 18.09
N ASP A 4 14.31 15.43 18.14
CA ASP A 4 14.44 14.96 17.73
C ASP A 4 14.66 14.45 17.29
N ASP A 5 14.85 14.41 17.25
CA ASP A 5 15.11 13.99 16.86
C ASP A 5 15.74 13.50 16.52
N THR A 6 16.22 13.36 16.51
CA THR A 6 16.76 13.01 16.34
C THR A 6 17.28 12.16 15.97
N GLY A 7 17.51 11.72 15.79
CA GLY A 7 17.84 11.05 15.46
C GLY A 7 18.26 10.06 15.14
N GLY A 8 18.20 9.56 14.93
CA GLY A 8 18.44 8.78 14.66
C GLY A 8 18.31 7.83 14.31
N GLY A 9 18.58 7.26 14.15
CA GLY A 9 18.30 6.39 13.82
C GLY A 9 17.58 6.16 14.04
N GLY A 10 17.43 5.76 13.87
CA GLY A 10 16.39 5.86 14.15
C GLY A 10 16.25 7.02 14.76
N ALA A 11 17.09 7.38 15.22
CA ALA A 11 17.00 8.61 15.85
C ALA A 11 16.44 9.60 14.94
N GLY A 12 15.57 10.37 15.23
CA GLY A 12 15.13 11.51 14.50
C GLY A 12 14.10 11.31 13.43
N ARG A 13 13.79 10.10 13.08
CA ARG A 13 12.73 9.87 12.08
C ARG A 13 11.38 10.04 12.74
N ARG A 14 10.50 10.77 12.04
CA ARG A 14 9.12 10.82 12.45
C ARG A 14 8.43 9.50 12.14
N PRO A 15 7.50 9.05 12.99
CA PRO A 15 6.62 7.94 12.62
C PRO A 15 5.85 8.28 11.36
N SER A 16 5.70 7.30 10.49
CA SER A 16 4.89 7.47 9.28
C SER A 16 3.42 7.64 9.63
N ARG A 17 2.71 8.41 8.80
CA ARG A 17 1.30 8.67 9.00
C ARG A 17 0.48 8.10 7.86
N ASN A 18 -0.75 7.72 8.18
CA ASN A 18 -1.69 7.23 7.17
C ASN A 18 -2.44 8.41 6.54
N VAL A 19 -3.29 8.08 5.55
CA VAL A 19 -4.04 9.11 4.80
C VAL A 19 -5.02 9.90 5.65
N LEU A 20 -5.28 9.44 6.87
CA LEU A 20 -6.14 10.15 7.82
C LEU A 20 -5.34 11.03 8.79
N GLY A 21 -4.02 11.10 8.63
CA GLY A 21 -3.17 11.89 9.50
C GLY A 21 -2.85 11.23 10.84
N GLN A 22 -3.14 9.96 10.99
CA GLN A 22 -2.87 9.19 12.20
C GLN A 22 -1.64 8.32 11.99
N ALA A 23 -1.19 7.64 13.05
CA ALA A 23 -0.06 6.71 12.92
C ALA A 23 -0.39 5.59 11.93
N LEU A 24 0.57 5.28 11.06
CA LEU A 24 0.39 4.23 10.05
C LEU A 24 0.32 2.87 10.71
N LEU A 25 -0.74 2.10 10.42
CA LEU A 25 -0.89 0.73 10.89
C LEU A 25 -0.31 -0.25 9.88
N ALA A 26 -0.04 -1.48 10.34
CA ALA A 26 0.44 -2.53 9.45
C ALA A 26 -0.64 -2.95 8.46
N CYS A 27 -0.21 -3.28 7.25
CA CYS A 27 -1.09 -3.75 6.18
C CYS A 27 -1.21 -5.27 6.21
N SER A 28 -0.09 -5.98 6.14
CA SER A 28 -0.10 -7.44 6.16
C SER A 28 1.28 -8.00 6.46
N VAL A 29 1.31 -9.07 7.25
CA VAL A 29 2.54 -9.84 7.47
C VAL A 29 2.43 -11.24 6.86
N ALA A 30 1.26 -11.62 6.36
CA ALA A 30 1.01 -12.93 5.72
C ALA A 30 0.00 -12.74 4.58
N PRO A 31 0.46 -12.41 3.36
CA PRO A 31 1.86 -12.29 2.92
C PRO A 31 2.53 -11.05 3.49
N ILE A 32 3.83 -11.14 3.70
CA ILE A 32 4.59 -9.95 4.10
C ILE A 32 4.60 -8.96 2.93
N THR A 33 4.35 -7.70 3.21
CA THR A 33 4.20 -6.68 2.19
C THR A 33 4.96 -5.42 2.55
N GLY A 34 4.94 -4.44 1.63
CA GLY A 34 5.59 -3.16 1.80
C GLY A 34 6.90 -3.07 1.05
N PHE A 35 7.26 -1.86 0.65
CA PHE A 35 8.53 -1.64 -0.03
C PHE A 35 9.70 -2.15 0.82
N PHE A 36 9.63 -1.96 2.13
CA PHE A 36 10.66 -2.43 3.06
C PHE A 36 10.43 -3.84 3.58
N ARG A 37 9.36 -4.51 3.14
CA ARG A 37 8.99 -5.86 3.58
C ARG A 37 8.87 -5.99 5.10
N ASN A 38 8.33 -4.97 5.73
CA ASN A 38 8.10 -4.96 7.18
C ASN A 38 6.62 -5.03 7.55
N GLY A 39 5.75 -5.26 6.57
CA GLY A 39 4.30 -5.38 6.79
C GLY A 39 3.55 -4.06 6.68
N CYS A 40 4.24 -2.95 6.55
CA CYS A 40 3.65 -1.62 6.49
C CYS A 40 3.85 -0.99 5.13
N CYS A 41 2.87 -0.21 4.68
CA CYS A 41 2.96 0.51 3.41
C CYS A 41 3.78 1.81 3.57
N ASP A 42 4.93 1.67 4.21
CA ASP A 42 5.85 2.78 4.40
C ASP A 42 6.61 3.04 3.10
N THR A 43 7.16 4.24 2.96
CA THR A 43 7.78 4.63 1.71
C THR A 43 8.98 5.55 1.97
N GLY A 44 9.75 5.80 0.92
CA GLY A 44 10.92 6.67 0.98
C GLY A 44 11.35 7.06 -0.43
N PRO A 45 12.43 7.84 -0.53
CA PRO A 45 12.86 8.38 -1.85
C PRO A 45 13.17 7.33 -2.89
N GLN A 46 13.56 6.11 -2.48
CA GLN A 46 13.89 5.05 -3.42
C GLN A 46 12.66 4.27 -3.89
N ASP A 47 11.51 4.47 -3.24
CA ASP A 47 10.28 3.79 -3.61
C ASP A 47 9.58 4.55 -4.74
N LEU A 48 10.08 4.39 -5.95
CA LEU A 48 9.59 5.13 -7.11
C LEU A 48 8.15 4.76 -7.46
N GLY A 49 7.72 3.55 -7.12
CA GLY A 49 6.35 3.11 -7.37
C GLY A 49 5.35 3.60 -6.34
N SER A 50 5.81 4.18 -5.23
CA SER A 50 4.97 4.63 -4.12
C SER A 50 4.02 3.52 -3.67
N HIS A 51 4.57 2.47 -3.05
CA HIS A 51 3.80 1.32 -2.57
C HIS A 51 3.07 1.68 -1.28
N THR A 52 2.10 2.59 -1.39
CA THR A 52 1.53 3.29 -0.26
C THR A 52 0.06 2.98 0.01
N VAL A 53 -0.62 2.23 -0.89
CA VAL A 53 -2.03 1.91 -0.72
C VAL A 53 -2.17 0.48 -0.20
N CYS A 54 -2.70 0.32 1.02
CA CYS A 54 -3.01 -1.02 1.52
C CYS A 54 -4.33 -1.46 0.90
N ALA A 55 -4.25 -2.33 -0.10
CA ALA A 55 -5.41 -2.78 -0.87
C ALA A 55 -5.77 -4.21 -0.51
N VAL A 56 -7.07 -4.52 -0.54
CA VAL A 56 -7.57 -5.87 -0.34
C VAL A 56 -7.79 -6.49 -1.71
N MET A 57 -7.02 -7.51 -2.05
CA MET A 57 -7.05 -8.09 -3.39
C MET A 57 -8.40 -8.72 -3.70
N THR A 58 -8.84 -8.54 -4.95
CA THR A 58 -10.02 -9.20 -5.50
C THR A 58 -9.61 -9.94 -6.77
N ALA A 59 -10.39 -10.95 -7.15
CA ALA A 59 -10.15 -11.66 -8.40
C ALA A 59 -10.19 -10.69 -9.58
N ASP A 60 -11.15 -9.75 -9.55
CA ASP A 60 -11.30 -8.75 -10.61
C ASP A 60 -10.07 -7.86 -10.73
N PHE A 61 -9.59 -7.32 -9.60
CA PHE A 61 -8.40 -6.47 -9.64
C PHE A 61 -7.16 -7.24 -10.09
N LEU A 62 -6.98 -8.48 -9.59
CA LEU A 62 -5.81 -9.27 -9.94
C LEU A 62 -5.78 -9.57 -11.44
N ALA A 63 -6.94 -9.86 -12.05
CA ALA A 63 -7.03 -10.09 -13.49
C ALA A 63 -6.72 -8.81 -14.27
N PHE A 64 -7.25 -7.66 -13.82
CA PHE A 64 -6.95 -6.38 -14.44
C PHE A 64 -5.46 -6.06 -14.36
N SER A 65 -4.88 -6.25 -13.18
CA SER A 65 -3.46 -5.96 -12.94
C SER A 65 -2.56 -6.80 -13.87
N LEU A 66 -2.88 -8.08 -14.01
CA LEU A 66 -2.16 -8.93 -14.94
C LEU A 66 -2.26 -8.42 -16.38
N ALA A 67 -3.46 -8.02 -16.79
CA ALA A 67 -3.70 -7.56 -18.16
C ALA A 67 -2.92 -6.29 -18.49
N VAL A 68 -2.70 -5.41 -17.50
CA VAL A 68 -1.96 -4.15 -17.75
C VAL A 68 -0.47 -4.27 -17.44
N GLY A 69 0.02 -5.49 -17.24
CA GLY A 69 1.46 -5.73 -17.13
C GLY A 69 2.01 -5.73 -15.71
N ASN A 70 1.16 -5.76 -14.70
CA ASN A 70 1.59 -5.83 -13.30
C ASN A 70 1.08 -7.13 -12.68
N ASP A 71 1.77 -8.23 -12.98
CA ASP A 71 1.36 -9.56 -12.51
C ASP A 71 1.63 -9.73 -11.03
N LEU A 72 0.56 -9.75 -10.24
CA LEU A 72 0.63 -9.95 -8.80
C LEU A 72 0.22 -11.36 -8.38
N SER A 73 -0.18 -12.19 -9.33
CA SER A 73 -0.74 -13.52 -9.02
C SER A 73 0.28 -14.64 -9.12
N THR A 74 1.31 -14.48 -9.94
CA THR A 74 2.30 -15.54 -10.17
C THR A 74 3.33 -15.55 -9.05
N PRO A 75 3.54 -16.70 -8.37
CA PRO A 75 4.58 -16.78 -7.36
C PRO A 75 5.97 -16.53 -7.94
N MET A 76 6.81 -15.84 -7.17
CA MET A 76 8.21 -15.58 -7.51
C MET A 76 9.06 -16.00 -6.32
N PRO A 77 9.32 -17.33 -6.18
CA PRO A 77 10.01 -17.85 -4.98
C PRO A 77 11.39 -17.24 -4.76
N GLU A 78 12.10 -16.89 -5.84
CA GLU A 78 13.44 -16.31 -5.74
C GLU A 78 13.43 -14.95 -5.05
N PHE A 79 12.26 -14.28 -4.99
CA PHE A 79 12.10 -13.02 -4.28
C PHE A 79 11.25 -13.17 -3.02
N GLY A 80 10.94 -14.42 -2.62
CA GLY A 80 10.08 -14.65 -1.47
C GLY A 80 8.65 -14.21 -1.67
N PHE A 81 8.19 -14.08 -2.91
CA PHE A 81 6.84 -13.60 -3.22
C PHE A 81 5.92 -14.79 -3.51
N PRO A 82 4.89 -15.01 -2.68
CA PRO A 82 4.03 -16.20 -2.82
C PRO A 82 2.94 -16.09 -3.89
N GLY A 83 2.79 -14.93 -4.53
CA GLY A 83 1.64 -14.66 -5.38
C GLY A 83 0.43 -14.28 -4.53
N LEU A 84 -0.38 -13.35 -5.00
CA LEU A 84 -1.52 -12.85 -4.25
C LEU A 84 -2.80 -13.55 -4.66
N LYS A 85 -3.71 -13.70 -3.69
CA LYS A 85 -5.03 -14.31 -3.87
C LYS A 85 -6.09 -13.34 -3.38
N PRO A 86 -7.34 -13.48 -3.81
CA PRO A 86 -8.42 -12.66 -3.28
C PRO A 86 -8.44 -12.72 -1.75
N GLY A 87 -8.60 -11.57 -1.12
CA GLY A 87 -8.59 -11.44 0.34
C GLY A 87 -7.25 -11.06 0.93
N ASP A 88 -6.16 -11.26 0.20
CA ASP A 88 -4.83 -10.85 0.67
C ASP A 88 -4.75 -9.32 0.69
N ARG A 89 -4.02 -8.79 1.67
CA ARG A 89 -3.73 -7.35 1.72
C ARG A 89 -2.32 -7.11 1.19
N TRP A 90 -2.17 -6.04 0.44
CA TRP A 90 -0.91 -5.76 -0.23
C TRP A 90 -0.69 -4.26 -0.33
N CYS A 91 0.54 -3.82 -0.10
CA CYS A 91 0.92 -2.43 -0.31
C CYS A 91 1.10 -2.20 -1.81
N LEU A 92 0.04 -1.72 -2.43
CA LEU A 92 -0.04 -1.51 -3.87
C LEU A 92 0.55 -0.17 -4.26
N CYS A 93 1.17 -0.09 -5.43
CA CYS A 93 1.60 1.18 -5.99
C CYS A 93 0.41 2.11 -6.11
N ALA A 94 0.50 3.31 -5.55
CA ALA A 94 -0.60 4.28 -5.61
C ALA A 94 -1.01 4.60 -7.05
N PRO A 95 -0.07 4.81 -8.00
CA PRO A 95 -0.48 5.00 -9.41
C PRO A 95 -1.22 3.79 -9.99
N ARG A 96 -0.90 2.57 -9.53
CA ARG A 96 -1.61 1.37 -10.00
C ARG A 96 -3.03 1.33 -9.47
N TRP A 97 -3.23 1.76 -8.21
CA TRP A 97 -4.59 1.84 -7.67
C TRP A 97 -5.41 2.86 -8.45
N GLN A 98 -4.82 4.03 -8.75
CA GLN A 98 -5.50 5.06 -9.51
C GLN A 98 -5.83 4.59 -10.93
N GLN A 99 -4.92 3.84 -11.56
CA GLN A 99 -5.17 3.25 -12.87
C GLN A 99 -6.38 2.31 -12.82
N ALA A 100 -6.45 1.46 -11.79
CA ALA A 100 -7.56 0.54 -11.63
C ALA A 100 -8.87 1.29 -11.38
N LEU A 101 -8.82 2.38 -10.58
CA LEU A 101 -9.99 3.20 -10.34
C LEU A 101 -10.54 3.77 -11.64
N ALA A 102 -9.67 4.33 -12.46
CA ALA A 102 -10.08 4.92 -13.74
C ALA A 102 -10.70 3.89 -14.68
N ALA A 103 -10.29 2.63 -14.56
CA ALA A 103 -10.78 1.55 -15.42
C ALA A 103 -11.96 0.78 -14.81
N GLY A 104 -12.38 1.13 -13.58
CA GLY A 104 -13.51 0.47 -12.94
C GLY A 104 -13.19 -0.83 -12.23
N HIS A 105 -11.92 -1.06 -11.87
CA HIS A 105 -11.46 -2.31 -11.24
C HIS A 105 -10.75 -2.09 -9.92
N ALA A 106 -10.90 -0.92 -9.29
CA ALA A 106 -10.19 -0.62 -8.05
C ALA A 106 -10.63 -1.55 -6.91
N PRO A 107 -9.66 -2.12 -6.16
CA PRO A 107 -10.00 -2.91 -4.98
C PRO A 107 -10.27 -2.01 -3.78
N GLN A 108 -10.87 -2.60 -2.74
CA GLN A 108 -11.06 -1.89 -1.48
C GLN A 108 -9.71 -1.61 -0.82
N VAL A 109 -9.69 -0.58 0.02
CA VAL A 109 -8.46 -0.14 0.70
C VAL A 109 -8.66 -0.09 2.21
N VAL A 110 -7.56 -0.21 2.93
CA VAL A 110 -7.53 -0.02 4.39
C VAL A 110 -6.90 1.35 4.64
N LEU A 111 -7.71 2.33 4.98
CA LEU A 111 -7.25 3.72 5.10
C LEU A 111 -6.16 3.87 6.17
N ARG A 112 -6.34 3.23 7.33
CA ARG A 112 -5.39 3.38 8.44
C ARG A 112 -4.04 2.75 8.15
N ALA A 113 -3.98 1.86 7.16
CA ALA A 113 -2.75 1.18 6.76
C ALA A 113 -2.23 1.71 5.42
N SER A 114 -2.81 2.78 4.89
CA SER A 114 -2.37 3.42 3.65
C SER A 114 -1.61 4.69 3.99
N HIS A 115 -0.39 4.80 3.48
CA HIS A 115 0.52 5.91 3.81
C HIS A 115 0.01 7.21 3.19
N GLU A 116 0.24 8.32 3.88
CA GLU A 116 -0.19 9.64 3.40
C GLU A 116 0.39 9.99 2.03
N GLY A 117 1.53 9.41 1.66
CA GLY A 117 2.14 9.62 0.34
C GLY A 117 1.26 9.18 -0.81
N ALA A 118 0.27 8.32 -0.56
CA ALA A 118 -0.69 7.92 -1.59
C ALA A 118 -1.48 9.12 -2.12
N LEU A 119 -1.62 10.17 -1.31
CA LEU A 119 -2.40 11.34 -1.69
C LEU A 119 -1.74 12.16 -2.80
N GLN A 120 -0.49 11.87 -3.15
CA GLN A 120 0.15 12.46 -4.32
C GLN A 120 -0.45 11.94 -5.63
N TYR A 121 -1.08 10.77 -5.60
CA TYR A 121 -1.59 10.10 -6.80
C TYR A 121 -3.08 9.85 -6.75
N CYS A 122 -3.67 9.81 -5.55
CA CYS A 122 -5.06 9.42 -5.34
C CYS A 122 -5.77 10.47 -4.50
N ASP A 123 -7.04 10.74 -4.83
CA ASP A 123 -7.87 11.61 -3.99
C ASP A 123 -8.32 10.87 -2.75
N LEU A 124 -8.28 11.54 -1.60
CA LEU A 124 -8.75 10.94 -0.34
C LEU A 124 -10.21 10.53 -0.44
N GLU A 125 -11.06 11.33 -1.10
CA GLU A 125 -12.47 10.98 -1.25
C GLU A 125 -12.68 9.71 -2.04
N ASP A 126 -11.85 9.46 -3.05
CA ASP A 126 -11.90 8.21 -3.80
C ASP A 126 -11.49 7.04 -2.93
N LEU A 127 -10.42 7.20 -2.15
CA LEU A 127 -9.97 6.15 -1.24
C LEU A 127 -11.06 5.83 -0.21
N LYS A 128 -11.73 6.86 0.32
CA LYS A 128 -12.80 6.66 1.30
C LYS A 128 -13.98 5.90 0.71
N ARG A 129 -14.31 6.13 -0.56
CA ARG A 129 -15.41 5.40 -1.20
C ARG A 129 -15.11 3.90 -1.29
N PHE A 130 -13.85 3.53 -1.32
CA PHE A 130 -13.44 2.12 -1.44
C PHE A 130 -12.90 1.56 -0.12
N ALA A 131 -13.04 2.29 0.97
CA ALA A 131 -12.54 1.85 2.26
C ALA A 131 -13.33 0.62 2.76
N VAL A 132 -12.60 -0.32 3.40
CA VAL A 132 -13.27 -1.42 4.07
C VAL A 132 -14.11 -0.86 5.23
N GLU A 133 -15.19 -1.56 5.54
CA GLU A 133 -16.20 -1.04 6.46
C GLU A 133 -15.67 -0.76 7.86
N SER A 134 -14.75 -1.55 8.32
CA SER A 134 -14.17 -1.42 9.65
C SER A 134 -13.11 -0.33 9.75
N ASP A 135 -12.83 0.36 8.67
CA ASP A 135 -11.76 1.34 8.59
C ASP A 135 -12.21 2.76 9.08
#